data_ed48f73838e7cc7be192fc177e5a27f9
#
_entry.id   ed48f73838e7cc7be192fc177e5a27f9
#
_cell.length_a   1.000
_cell.length_b   1.000
_cell.length_c   1.000
_cell.angle_alpha   90.00
_cell.angle_beta   90.00
_cell.angle_gamma   90.00
#
_symmetry.space_group_name_H-M   'P 1'
#
loop_
_entity.id
_entity.type
_entity.pdbx_description
1 polymer ?
#
loop_
_entity_poly.entity_id
_entity_poly.type
_entity_poly.pdbx_seq_one_letter_code
_entity_poly.pdbx_strand_id
1 'polypeptide(L)'
;MAVFRAFQALRPIQEKAADVAALPYDVVNREEAKKIGDENPFSFLHVDRPEMDLEPGIDLYDERVYKKARENLMEMEKKGILVQDKTSCYYIYELVRKGKTQTGIVGCASIDDYRNGVVKKHELTREDKEQDRIHHVDSCNANTGPIFLACRYPENLLKLMNEWKTSHKAVYDFTEEDEITHRVWVIDEPAVIFSVKEEFAGIDSLILSPSSPSRLI
;
A
#
# COMPACT_ATOMS: atom_id res chain seq x y z
N MET A 1 -15.19 11.41 -14.40
CA MET A 1 -13.94 12.10 -14.02
C MET A 1 -13.53 11.52 -12.67
N ALA A 2 -12.34 10.96 -12.60
CA ALA A 2 -11.86 10.34 -11.36
C ALA A 2 -11.30 11.38 -10.39
N VAL A 3 -11.64 11.27 -9.11
CA VAL A 3 -11.09 12.10 -8.03
C VAL A 3 -9.99 11.32 -7.33
N PHE A 4 -8.75 11.77 -7.53
CA PHE A 4 -7.55 11.17 -6.97
C PHE A 4 -6.75 12.25 -6.23
N ARG A 5 -6.36 11.98 -4.97
CA ARG A 5 -5.75 13.00 -4.10
C ARG A 5 -4.43 12.53 -3.51
N ALA A 6 -3.50 13.46 -3.38
CA ALA A 6 -2.32 13.30 -2.56
C ALA A 6 -2.69 13.16 -1.07
N PHE A 7 -1.87 12.46 -0.31
CA PHE A 7 -2.08 12.21 1.11
C PHE A 7 -0.77 12.17 1.89
N GLN A 8 -0.85 12.22 3.20
CA GLN A 8 0.29 12.06 4.09
C GLN A 8 0.42 10.57 4.45
N ALA A 9 1.35 9.85 3.81
CA ALA A 9 1.56 8.44 4.13
C ALA A 9 2.27 8.26 5.46
N LEU A 10 1.87 7.23 6.20
CA LEU A 10 2.68 6.64 7.25
C LEU A 10 3.52 5.55 6.60
N ARG A 11 4.84 5.72 6.59
CA ARG A 11 5.74 4.84 5.82
C ARG A 11 7.07 4.61 6.56
N PRO A 12 7.80 3.52 6.24
CA PRO A 12 9.06 3.24 6.91
C PRO A 12 10.11 4.33 6.66
N ILE A 13 11.03 4.51 7.60
CA ILE A 13 12.26 5.24 7.32
C ILE A 13 13.08 4.48 6.28
N GLN A 14 13.93 5.17 5.53
CA GLN A 14 14.64 4.60 4.38
C GLN A 14 15.44 3.34 4.75
N GLU A 15 16.12 3.38 5.90
CA GLU A 15 16.97 2.30 6.41
C GLU A 15 16.20 1.05 6.81
N LYS A 16 14.88 1.17 6.99
CA LYS A 16 14.00 0.07 7.40
C LYS A 16 13.01 -0.37 6.32
N ALA A 17 13.03 0.25 5.15
CA ALA A 17 12.06 -0.04 4.11
C ALA A 17 12.05 -1.52 3.68
N ALA A 18 13.24 -2.11 3.48
CA ALA A 18 13.36 -3.52 3.12
C ALA A 18 12.94 -4.46 4.26
N ASP A 19 13.26 -4.10 5.52
CA ASP A 19 12.87 -4.90 6.69
C ASP A 19 11.36 -4.88 6.94
N VAL A 20 10.71 -3.73 6.66
CA VAL A 20 9.27 -3.55 6.87
C VAL A 20 8.45 -4.15 5.74
N ALA A 21 8.97 -4.15 4.51
CA ALA A 21 8.28 -4.69 3.35
C ALA A 21 7.81 -6.13 3.60
N ALA A 22 6.55 -6.41 3.26
CA ALA A 22 5.93 -7.70 3.55
C ALA A 22 5.10 -8.20 2.38
N LEU A 23 4.95 -9.52 2.28
CA LEU A 23 3.99 -10.15 1.39
C LEU A 23 2.55 -9.71 1.75
N PRO A 24 1.64 -9.61 0.76
CA PRO A 24 0.24 -9.40 1.05
C PRO A 24 -0.30 -10.45 2.03
N TYR A 25 -1.14 -10.02 2.96
CA TYR A 25 -1.66 -10.85 4.05
C TYR A 25 -2.40 -12.11 3.58
N ASP A 26 -2.93 -12.10 2.36
CA ASP A 26 -3.73 -13.17 1.76
C ASP A 26 -2.90 -14.22 1.00
N VAL A 27 -1.60 -14.01 0.84
CA VAL A 27 -0.69 -14.97 0.17
C VAL A 27 0.18 -15.75 1.15
N VAL A 28 0.11 -15.46 2.44
CA VAL A 28 0.83 -16.20 3.50
C VAL A 28 -0.17 -16.80 4.48
N ASN A 29 0.03 -18.04 4.85
CA ASN A 29 -0.72 -18.65 5.93
C ASN A 29 -0.13 -18.25 7.30
N ARG A 30 -0.81 -18.65 8.40
CA ARG A 30 -0.40 -18.29 9.76
C ARG A 30 1.00 -18.78 10.13
N GLU A 31 1.33 -20.01 9.75
CA GLU A 31 2.61 -20.63 10.10
C GLU A 31 3.76 -19.96 9.34
N GLU A 32 3.55 -19.66 8.06
CA GLU A 32 4.49 -18.92 7.23
C GLU A 32 4.68 -17.50 7.77
N ALA A 33 3.60 -16.80 8.10
CA ALA A 33 3.67 -15.46 8.69
C ALA A 33 4.43 -15.48 10.01
N LYS A 34 4.16 -16.47 10.89
CA LYS A 34 4.87 -16.64 12.14
C LYS A 34 6.37 -16.85 11.94
N LYS A 35 6.75 -17.71 11.01
CA LYS A 35 8.17 -17.96 10.70
C LYS A 35 8.87 -16.67 10.24
N ILE A 36 8.25 -15.94 9.30
CA ILE A 36 8.80 -14.66 8.79
C ILE A 36 8.89 -13.63 9.92
N GLY A 37 7.85 -13.51 10.74
CA GLY A 37 7.84 -12.56 11.85
C GLY A 37 8.85 -12.87 12.95
N ASP A 38 9.06 -14.16 13.28
CA ASP A 38 10.07 -14.58 14.26
C ASP A 38 11.50 -14.27 13.78
N GLU A 39 11.75 -14.33 12.47
CA GLU A 39 13.04 -13.98 11.85
C GLU A 39 13.20 -12.46 11.65
N ASN A 40 12.10 -11.73 11.44
CA ASN A 40 12.11 -10.29 11.19
C ASN A 40 11.09 -9.54 12.05
N PRO A 41 11.49 -8.97 13.20
CA PRO A 41 10.61 -8.25 14.11
C PRO A 41 10.14 -6.88 13.57
N PHE A 42 10.62 -6.47 12.40
CA PHE A 42 10.20 -5.24 11.72
C PHE A 42 9.18 -5.50 10.61
N SER A 43 8.93 -6.76 10.24
CA SER A 43 8.01 -7.12 9.17
C SER A 43 6.61 -6.53 9.40
N PHE A 44 6.03 -5.93 8.36
CA PHE A 44 4.67 -5.41 8.43
C PHE A 44 3.61 -6.51 8.60
N LEU A 45 3.99 -7.79 8.45
CA LEU A 45 3.13 -8.92 8.81
C LEU A 45 2.69 -8.90 10.27
N HIS A 46 3.46 -8.31 11.19
CA HIS A 46 3.02 -8.10 12.58
C HIS A 46 1.76 -7.22 12.67
N VAL A 47 1.52 -6.36 11.67
CA VAL A 47 0.31 -5.53 11.57
C VAL A 47 -0.79 -6.24 10.77
N ASP A 48 -0.45 -6.83 9.63
CA ASP A 48 -1.43 -7.41 8.71
C ASP A 48 -1.86 -8.85 9.06
N ARG A 49 -1.02 -9.58 9.81
CA ARG A 49 -1.24 -10.96 10.29
C ARG A 49 -0.95 -11.07 11.81
N PRO A 50 -1.55 -10.19 12.64
CA PRO A 50 -1.20 -10.06 14.06
C PRO A 50 -1.52 -11.29 14.90
N GLU A 51 -2.35 -12.21 14.40
CA GLU A 51 -2.63 -13.48 15.07
C GLU A 51 -1.38 -14.36 15.24
N MET A 52 -0.31 -14.10 14.49
CA MET A 52 0.96 -14.81 14.65
C MET A 52 1.66 -14.44 15.97
N ASP A 53 1.36 -13.28 16.54
CA ASP A 53 1.90 -12.78 17.82
C ASP A 53 1.04 -13.20 19.04
N LEU A 54 -0.03 -13.97 18.81
CA LEU A 54 -0.96 -14.44 19.83
C LEU A 54 -0.90 -15.96 20.00
N GLU A 55 -1.65 -16.47 21.00
CA GLU A 55 -1.68 -17.89 21.30
C GLU A 55 -2.09 -18.76 20.08
N PRO A 56 -1.50 -19.95 19.90
CA PRO A 56 -1.87 -20.86 18.82
C PRO A 56 -3.36 -21.22 18.89
N GLY A 57 -4.04 -21.17 17.72
CA GLY A 57 -5.45 -21.56 17.61
C GLY A 57 -6.45 -20.45 17.92
N ILE A 58 -6.01 -19.20 18.19
CA ILE A 58 -6.92 -18.06 18.26
C ILE A 58 -7.70 -17.92 16.96
N ASP A 59 -8.99 -17.60 17.06
CA ASP A 59 -9.81 -17.29 15.89
C ASP A 59 -9.26 -16.03 15.20
N LEU A 60 -9.16 -16.07 13.86
CA LEU A 60 -8.66 -14.94 13.07
C LEU A 60 -9.53 -13.68 13.19
N TYR A 61 -10.79 -13.85 13.56
CA TYR A 61 -11.77 -12.78 13.73
C TYR A 61 -11.99 -12.38 15.20
N ASP A 62 -11.16 -12.88 16.13
CA ASP A 62 -11.20 -12.47 17.54
C ASP A 62 -10.78 -11.00 17.68
N GLU A 63 -11.48 -10.24 18.52
CA GLU A 63 -11.19 -8.82 18.75
C GLU A 63 -9.74 -8.56 19.21
N ARG A 64 -9.12 -9.52 19.90
CA ARG A 64 -7.72 -9.45 20.33
C ARG A 64 -6.74 -9.40 19.15
N VAL A 65 -7.12 -10.01 18.02
CA VAL A 65 -6.31 -9.96 16.78
C VAL A 65 -6.24 -8.52 16.26
N TYR A 66 -7.38 -7.86 16.14
CA TYR A 66 -7.43 -6.46 15.67
C TYR A 66 -6.77 -5.49 16.65
N LYS A 67 -6.96 -5.72 17.94
CA LYS A 67 -6.27 -4.93 18.98
C LYS A 67 -4.75 -5.08 18.88
N LYS A 68 -4.26 -6.30 18.64
CA LYS A 68 -2.84 -6.58 18.45
C LYS A 68 -2.27 -5.90 17.21
N ALA A 69 -3.02 -5.87 16.08
CA ALA A 69 -2.64 -5.11 14.89
C ALA A 69 -2.37 -3.64 15.22
N ARG A 70 -3.32 -3.01 15.92
CA ARG A 70 -3.19 -1.62 16.37
C ARG A 70 -1.98 -1.42 17.26
N GLU A 71 -1.79 -2.28 18.26
CA GLU A 71 -0.66 -2.20 19.19
C GLU A 71 0.67 -2.26 18.44
N ASN A 72 0.80 -3.20 17.51
CA ASN A 72 2.00 -3.37 16.69
C ASN A 72 2.25 -2.14 15.79
N LEU A 73 1.22 -1.60 15.13
CA LEU A 73 1.34 -0.40 14.30
C LEU A 73 1.81 0.81 15.12
N MET A 74 1.17 1.05 16.29
CA MET A 74 1.54 2.14 17.19
C MET A 74 2.95 1.98 17.74
N GLU A 75 3.39 0.74 17.99
CA GLU A 75 4.75 0.48 18.46
C GLU A 75 5.79 0.76 17.38
N MET A 76 5.53 0.38 16.12
CA MET A 76 6.40 0.72 14.99
C MET A 76 6.53 2.24 14.81
N GLU A 77 5.43 2.98 14.95
CA GLU A 77 5.42 4.44 14.90
C GLU A 77 6.21 5.03 16.09
N LYS A 78 5.93 4.59 17.31
CA LYS A 78 6.62 5.05 18.52
C LYS A 78 8.13 4.80 18.50
N LYS A 79 8.55 3.70 17.88
CA LYS A 79 9.97 3.37 17.68
C LYS A 79 10.61 4.16 16.53
N GLY A 80 9.85 4.97 15.80
CA GLY A 80 10.31 5.73 14.63
C GLY A 80 10.68 4.85 13.44
N ILE A 81 10.17 3.61 13.39
CA ILE A 81 10.30 2.70 12.24
C ILE A 81 9.39 3.20 11.11
N LEU A 82 8.17 3.58 11.47
CA LEU A 82 7.23 4.24 10.59
C LEU A 82 7.15 5.73 10.95
N VAL A 83 7.13 6.58 9.94
CA VAL A 83 7.00 8.04 10.09
C VAL A 83 5.97 8.57 9.12
N GLN A 84 5.15 9.51 9.61
CA GLN A 84 4.16 10.16 8.78
C GLN A 84 4.79 11.32 8.00
N ASP A 85 4.49 11.40 6.70
CA ASP A 85 4.93 12.51 5.88
C ASP A 85 4.30 13.83 6.36
N LYS A 86 5.08 14.91 6.29
CA LYS A 86 4.66 16.23 6.80
C LYS A 86 3.67 16.93 5.86
N THR A 87 3.70 16.61 4.59
CA THR A 87 2.86 17.20 3.54
C THR A 87 2.16 16.11 2.75
N SER A 88 1.05 16.46 2.10
CA SER A 88 0.36 15.53 1.21
C SER A 88 1.15 15.35 -0.07
N CYS A 89 1.47 14.10 -0.41
CA CYS A 89 2.28 13.68 -1.55
C CYS A 89 1.55 12.65 -2.39
N TYR A 90 1.96 12.49 -3.65
CA TYR A 90 1.78 11.25 -4.39
C TYR A 90 3.08 10.45 -4.34
N TYR A 91 2.98 9.15 -4.63
CA TYR A 91 4.14 8.28 -4.64
C TYR A 91 4.16 7.51 -5.96
N ILE A 92 5.30 7.49 -6.65
CA ILE A 92 5.50 6.58 -7.77
C ILE A 92 6.06 5.29 -7.19
N TYR A 93 5.39 4.18 -7.46
CA TYR A 93 5.81 2.85 -7.05
C TYR A 93 6.12 1.99 -8.26
N GLU A 94 7.34 1.49 -8.32
CA GLU A 94 7.85 0.66 -9.40
C GLU A 94 8.29 -0.69 -8.88
N LEU A 95 7.79 -1.73 -9.54
CA LEU A 95 8.18 -3.12 -9.34
C LEU A 95 8.93 -3.62 -10.57
N VAL A 96 10.08 -4.25 -10.36
CA VAL A 96 10.81 -4.93 -11.44
C VAL A 96 10.95 -6.41 -11.10
N ARG A 97 10.43 -7.28 -11.97
CA ARG A 97 10.51 -8.73 -11.83
C ARG A 97 10.86 -9.37 -13.16
N LYS A 98 11.93 -10.17 -13.22
CA LYS A 98 12.37 -10.88 -14.43
C LYS A 98 12.43 -9.98 -15.66
N GLY A 99 12.99 -8.77 -15.51
CA GLY A 99 13.12 -7.79 -16.59
C GLY A 99 11.81 -7.08 -17.01
N LYS A 100 10.68 -7.37 -16.37
CA LYS A 100 9.41 -6.65 -16.58
C LYS A 100 9.26 -5.59 -15.49
N THR A 101 8.95 -4.37 -15.91
CA THR A 101 8.72 -3.23 -15.01
C THR A 101 7.24 -2.89 -14.99
N GLN A 102 6.67 -2.77 -13.80
CA GLN A 102 5.34 -2.24 -13.57
C GLN A 102 5.48 -0.97 -12.72
N THR A 103 4.95 0.13 -13.21
CA THR A 103 4.98 1.41 -12.50
C THR A 103 3.56 1.89 -12.27
N GLY A 104 3.26 2.30 -11.06
CA GLY A 104 1.99 2.89 -10.64
C GLY A 104 2.19 4.19 -9.88
N ILE A 105 1.10 4.92 -9.69
CA ILE A 105 1.07 6.08 -8.82
C ILE A 105 0.14 5.80 -7.64
N VAL A 106 0.57 6.13 -6.43
CA VAL A 106 -0.16 5.90 -5.19
C VAL A 106 -0.76 7.21 -4.71
N GLY A 107 -2.03 7.16 -4.34
CA GLY A 107 -2.81 8.28 -3.82
C GLY A 107 -4.16 7.79 -3.31
N CYS A 108 -5.03 8.69 -2.89
CA CYS A 108 -6.36 8.37 -2.40
C CYS A 108 -7.42 8.56 -3.49
N ALA A 109 -8.08 7.46 -3.90
CA ALA A 109 -9.25 7.51 -4.76
C ALA A 109 -10.51 7.84 -3.95
N SER A 110 -11.46 8.53 -4.57
CA SER A 110 -12.71 8.92 -3.91
C SER A 110 -13.64 7.71 -3.68
N ILE A 111 -14.18 7.60 -2.47
CA ILE A 111 -15.24 6.65 -2.13
C ILE A 111 -16.51 6.93 -2.96
N ASP A 112 -16.79 8.18 -3.26
CA ASP A 112 -17.95 8.53 -4.08
C ASP A 112 -17.78 8.04 -5.51
N ASP A 113 -16.56 8.04 -6.06
CA ASP A 113 -16.27 7.46 -7.36
C ASP A 113 -16.54 5.94 -7.39
N TYR A 114 -16.27 5.26 -6.28
CA TYR A 114 -16.62 3.86 -6.12
C TYR A 114 -18.15 3.65 -6.09
N ARG A 115 -18.88 4.51 -5.35
CA ARG A 115 -20.35 4.46 -5.25
C ARG A 115 -21.03 4.82 -6.57
N ASN A 116 -20.49 5.81 -7.29
CA ASN A 116 -21.05 6.32 -8.55
C ASN A 116 -20.61 5.51 -9.78
N GLY A 117 -19.79 4.47 -9.60
CA GLY A 117 -19.36 3.59 -10.67
C GLY A 117 -18.29 4.17 -11.59
N VAL A 118 -17.59 5.24 -11.19
CA VAL A 118 -16.34 5.68 -11.82
C VAL A 118 -15.24 4.65 -11.56
N VAL A 119 -15.16 4.12 -10.34
CA VAL A 119 -14.38 2.92 -10.03
C VAL A 119 -15.23 1.70 -10.34
N LYS A 120 -14.84 0.95 -11.39
CA LYS A 120 -15.53 -0.26 -11.84
C LYS A 120 -15.12 -1.46 -10.98
N LYS A 121 -16.11 -2.18 -10.44
CA LYS A 121 -15.88 -3.43 -9.73
C LYS A 121 -15.59 -4.55 -10.72
N HIS A 122 -14.57 -5.37 -10.45
CA HIS A 122 -14.27 -6.55 -11.26
C HIS A 122 -15.08 -7.77 -10.78
N GLU A 123 -15.22 -7.92 -9.46
CA GLU A 123 -15.91 -9.04 -8.82
C GLU A 123 -16.57 -8.61 -7.51
N LEU A 124 -17.41 -9.47 -6.96
CA LEU A 124 -17.99 -9.28 -5.64
C LEU A 124 -17.04 -9.83 -4.59
N THR A 125 -16.66 -8.99 -3.65
CA THR A 125 -15.88 -9.40 -2.47
C THR A 125 -16.75 -10.28 -1.57
N ARG A 126 -16.17 -11.30 -0.97
CA ARG A 126 -16.84 -12.13 0.04
C ARG A 126 -17.12 -11.29 1.29
N GLU A 127 -18.33 -11.39 1.83
CA GLU A 127 -18.77 -10.59 2.97
C GLU A 127 -17.90 -10.78 4.21
N ASP A 128 -17.48 -12.04 4.49
CA ASP A 128 -16.59 -12.35 5.62
C ASP A 128 -15.23 -11.63 5.51
N LYS A 129 -14.67 -11.54 4.30
CA LYS A 129 -13.41 -10.83 4.05
C LYS A 129 -13.58 -9.31 4.10
N GLU A 130 -14.70 -8.81 3.64
CA GLU A 130 -15.01 -7.38 3.73
C GLU A 130 -15.13 -6.94 5.20
N GLN A 131 -15.88 -7.69 6.02
CA GLN A 131 -16.01 -7.41 7.45
C GLN A 131 -14.67 -7.48 8.20
N ASP A 132 -13.84 -8.48 7.90
CA ASP A 132 -12.49 -8.58 8.44
C ASP A 132 -11.66 -7.32 8.16
N ARG A 133 -11.65 -6.85 6.91
CA ARG A 133 -10.89 -5.64 6.57
C ARG A 133 -11.47 -4.37 7.18
N ILE A 134 -12.79 -4.26 7.30
CA ILE A 134 -13.45 -3.14 8.00
C ILE A 134 -12.97 -3.10 9.45
N HIS A 135 -13.05 -4.22 10.19
CA HIS A 135 -12.61 -4.28 11.58
C HIS A 135 -11.12 -3.97 11.75
N HIS A 136 -10.29 -4.46 10.83
CA HIS A 136 -8.85 -4.18 10.85
C HIS A 136 -8.55 -2.69 10.64
N VAL A 137 -9.14 -2.07 9.62
CA VAL A 137 -8.97 -0.63 9.33
C VAL A 137 -9.49 0.23 10.47
N ASP A 138 -10.67 -0.09 11.02
CA ASP A 138 -11.27 0.64 12.15
C ASP A 138 -10.37 0.55 13.40
N SER A 139 -9.86 -0.64 13.69
CA SER A 139 -9.00 -0.87 14.85
C SER A 139 -7.66 -0.14 14.71
N CYS A 140 -7.01 -0.23 13.57
CA CYS A 140 -5.75 0.44 13.31
C CYS A 140 -5.90 1.96 13.11
N ASN A 141 -7.12 2.44 12.82
CA ASN A 141 -7.38 3.81 12.35
C ASN A 141 -6.48 4.18 11.15
N ALA A 142 -6.18 3.20 10.31
CA ALA A 142 -5.29 3.33 9.17
C ALA A 142 -5.67 2.31 8.09
N ASN A 143 -5.50 2.71 6.83
CA ASN A 143 -5.60 1.78 5.70
C ASN A 143 -4.22 1.16 5.46
N THR A 144 -4.03 -0.07 5.94
CA THR A 144 -2.73 -0.77 5.95
C THR A 144 -2.38 -1.40 4.61
N GLY A 145 -3.36 -1.58 3.72
CA GLY A 145 -3.19 -2.22 2.42
C GLY A 145 -3.68 -1.37 1.26
N PRO A 146 -2.82 -0.95 0.31
CA PRO A 146 -3.27 -0.27 -0.89
C PRO A 146 -4.06 -1.23 -1.79
N ILE A 147 -5.08 -0.70 -2.45
CA ILE A 147 -5.82 -1.40 -3.49
C ILE A 147 -5.17 -1.12 -4.85
N PHE A 148 -5.26 -2.09 -5.77
CA PHE A 148 -4.75 -1.92 -7.12
C PHE A 148 -5.87 -1.50 -8.08
N LEU A 149 -5.73 -0.29 -8.63
CA LEU A 149 -6.62 0.25 -9.65
C LEU A 149 -5.89 0.34 -10.98
N ALA A 150 -6.47 -0.23 -12.02
CA ALA A 150 -5.98 -0.10 -13.39
C ALA A 150 -6.73 1.01 -14.12
N CYS A 151 -6.03 1.76 -14.94
CA CYS A 151 -6.62 2.72 -15.88
C CYS A 151 -5.78 2.85 -17.15
N ARG A 152 -6.35 3.50 -18.16
CA ARG A 152 -5.56 3.99 -19.28
C ARG A 152 -4.91 5.30 -18.87
N TYR A 153 -3.60 5.26 -18.67
CA TYR A 153 -2.85 6.46 -18.30
C TYR A 153 -2.86 7.49 -19.44
N PRO A 154 -3.18 8.76 -19.16
CA PRO A 154 -2.91 9.87 -20.07
C PRO A 154 -1.41 9.95 -20.41
N GLU A 155 -1.07 10.29 -21.65
CA GLU A 155 0.33 10.39 -22.08
C GLU A 155 1.12 11.40 -21.26
N ASN A 156 0.49 12.52 -20.88
CA ASN A 156 1.10 13.54 -20.04
C ASN A 156 1.45 13.01 -18.65
N LEU A 157 0.58 12.18 -18.06
CA LEU A 157 0.86 11.58 -16.75
C LEU A 157 2.05 10.60 -16.83
N LEU A 158 2.11 9.78 -17.88
CA LEU A 158 3.25 8.89 -18.11
C LEU A 158 4.56 9.68 -18.29
N LYS A 159 4.52 10.76 -19.07
CA LYS A 159 5.67 11.64 -19.26
C LYS A 159 6.13 12.26 -17.95
N LEU A 160 5.20 12.85 -17.18
CA LEU A 160 5.46 13.43 -15.86
C LEU A 160 6.14 12.43 -14.92
N MET A 161 5.58 11.21 -14.81
CA MET A 161 6.14 10.16 -13.94
C MET A 161 7.56 9.77 -14.37
N ASN A 162 7.83 9.68 -15.69
CA ASN A 162 9.15 9.32 -16.19
C ASN A 162 10.18 10.45 -15.98
N GLU A 163 9.78 11.70 -16.20
CA GLU A 163 10.61 12.87 -15.92
C GLU A 163 10.96 12.97 -14.44
N TRP A 164 9.96 12.73 -13.56
CA TRP A 164 10.17 12.73 -12.11
C TRP A 164 11.16 11.66 -11.68
N LYS A 165 11.00 10.42 -12.14
CA LYS A 165 11.92 9.31 -11.84
C LYS A 165 13.35 9.57 -12.33
N THR A 166 13.51 10.31 -13.43
CA THR A 166 14.83 10.60 -14.01
C THR A 166 15.54 11.73 -13.25
N SER A 167 14.79 12.71 -12.74
CA SER A 167 15.32 13.90 -12.08
C SER A 167 15.47 13.77 -10.57
N HIS A 168 14.84 12.76 -9.96
CA HIS A 168 14.83 12.55 -8.50
C HIS A 168 15.34 11.16 -8.12
N LYS A 169 15.97 11.08 -6.95
CA LYS A 169 16.34 9.77 -6.38
C LYS A 169 15.12 9.08 -5.79
N ALA A 170 15.04 7.78 -5.97
CA ALA A 170 14.09 6.96 -5.23
C ALA A 170 14.37 7.08 -3.71
N VAL A 171 13.31 7.22 -2.92
CA VAL A 171 13.40 7.18 -1.45
C VAL A 171 13.57 5.75 -0.95
N TYR A 172 13.09 4.76 -1.73
CA TYR A 172 13.37 3.35 -1.53
C TYR A 172 13.85 2.75 -2.85
N ASP A 173 14.90 1.94 -2.79
CA ASP A 173 15.43 1.13 -3.90
C ASP A 173 16.11 -0.10 -3.28
N PHE A 174 15.38 -1.23 -3.27
CA PHE A 174 15.88 -2.48 -2.74
C PHE A 174 15.32 -3.67 -3.52
N THR A 175 16.04 -4.79 -3.45
CA THR A 175 15.62 -6.06 -4.07
C THR A 175 15.48 -7.12 -2.99
N GLU A 176 14.39 -7.85 -3.03
CA GLU A 176 14.10 -8.92 -2.10
C GLU A 176 14.65 -10.27 -2.57
N GLU A 177 14.58 -11.29 -1.71
CA GLU A 177 15.12 -12.62 -2.00
C GLU A 177 14.46 -13.30 -3.21
N ASP A 178 13.21 -12.95 -3.53
CA ASP A 178 12.47 -13.45 -4.70
C ASP A 178 12.78 -12.70 -6.02
N GLU A 179 13.85 -11.89 -6.01
CA GLU A 179 14.33 -11.09 -7.13
C GLU A 179 13.35 -10.00 -7.60
N ILE A 180 12.42 -9.58 -6.74
CA ILE A 180 11.59 -8.40 -7.00
C ILE A 180 12.31 -7.16 -6.49
N THR A 181 12.55 -6.20 -7.39
CA THR A 181 13.07 -4.88 -7.02
C THR A 181 11.92 -3.91 -6.80
N HIS A 182 11.98 -3.21 -5.69
CA HIS A 182 11.02 -2.19 -5.27
C HIS A 182 11.67 -0.82 -5.32
N ARG A 183 11.02 0.13 -6.01
CA ARG A 183 11.44 1.53 -6.02
C ARG A 183 10.27 2.44 -5.73
N VAL A 184 10.52 3.44 -4.90
CA VAL A 184 9.50 4.46 -4.57
C VAL A 184 10.10 5.85 -4.71
N TRP A 185 9.35 6.75 -5.34
CA TRP A 185 9.64 8.18 -5.39
C TRP A 185 8.50 8.95 -4.76
N VAL A 186 8.82 10.02 -4.04
CA VAL A 186 7.82 10.93 -3.46
C VAL A 186 7.65 12.13 -4.40
N ILE A 187 6.41 12.44 -4.74
CA ILE A 187 6.05 13.67 -5.46
C ILE A 187 5.47 14.65 -4.42
N ASP A 188 6.27 15.61 -4.01
CA ASP A 188 5.96 16.60 -2.97
C ASP A 188 5.92 18.04 -3.47
N GLU A 189 6.29 18.29 -4.73
CA GLU A 189 6.22 19.62 -5.34
C GLU A 189 4.77 20.01 -5.65
N PRO A 190 4.26 21.16 -5.13
CA PRO A 190 2.87 21.56 -5.31
C PRO A 190 2.40 21.66 -6.76
N ALA A 191 3.27 22.13 -7.66
CA ALA A 191 2.93 22.26 -9.09
C ALA A 191 2.74 20.89 -9.75
N VAL A 192 3.59 19.91 -9.38
CA VAL A 192 3.51 18.55 -9.90
C VAL A 192 2.32 17.80 -9.30
N ILE A 193 2.05 17.98 -8.00
CA ILE A 193 0.84 17.45 -7.33
C ILE A 193 -0.42 17.98 -8.04
N PHE A 194 -0.47 19.27 -8.36
CA PHE A 194 -1.58 19.84 -9.10
C PHE A 194 -1.73 19.19 -10.49
N SER A 195 -0.63 19.05 -11.24
CA SER A 195 -0.64 18.42 -12.56
C SER A 195 -1.15 16.97 -12.50
N VAL A 196 -0.68 16.17 -11.55
CA VAL A 196 -1.17 14.78 -11.35
C VAL A 196 -2.67 14.76 -11.10
N LYS A 197 -3.17 15.65 -10.24
CA LYS A 197 -4.60 15.74 -9.94
C LYS A 197 -5.43 16.09 -11.18
N GLU A 198 -4.98 17.03 -12.01
CA GLU A 198 -5.68 17.43 -13.24
C GLU A 198 -5.68 16.30 -14.28
N GLU A 199 -4.57 15.56 -14.44
CA GLU A 199 -4.52 14.40 -15.32
C GLU A 199 -5.50 13.31 -14.89
N PHE A 200 -5.62 13.03 -13.57
CA PHE A 200 -6.61 12.08 -13.06
C PHE A 200 -8.05 12.57 -13.26
N ALA A 201 -8.30 13.88 -13.18
CA ALA A 201 -9.62 14.43 -13.48
C ALA A 201 -10.07 14.19 -14.93
N GLY A 202 -9.13 13.96 -15.85
CA GLY A 202 -9.40 13.56 -17.24
C GLY A 202 -9.71 12.07 -17.42
N ILE A 203 -9.56 11.23 -16.39
CA ILE A 203 -9.82 9.78 -16.48
C ILE A 203 -11.31 9.49 -16.23
N ASP A 204 -11.96 8.84 -17.18
CA ASP A 204 -13.39 8.53 -17.10
C ASP A 204 -13.70 7.37 -16.14
N SER A 205 -12.80 6.41 -16.03
CA SER A 205 -13.02 5.25 -15.15
C SER A 205 -11.71 4.59 -14.70
N LEU A 206 -11.75 4.08 -13.49
CA LEU A 206 -10.75 3.21 -12.88
C LEU A 206 -11.34 1.81 -12.76
N ILE A 207 -10.52 0.78 -12.87
CA ILE A 207 -10.95 -0.62 -12.78
C ILE A 207 -10.27 -1.24 -11.57
N LEU A 208 -11.04 -1.72 -10.61
CA LEU A 208 -10.52 -2.48 -9.48
C LEU A 208 -9.95 -3.79 -10.00
N SER A 209 -8.65 -4.01 -9.79
CA SER A 209 -7.99 -5.25 -10.21
C SER A 209 -8.12 -6.31 -9.10
N PRO A 210 -8.37 -7.60 -9.45
CA PRO A 210 -8.39 -8.69 -8.48
C PRO A 210 -6.99 -9.03 -7.92
N SER A 211 -5.92 -8.59 -8.59
CA SER A 211 -4.56 -8.81 -8.11
C SER A 211 -4.14 -7.68 -7.18
N SER A 212 -3.90 -7.99 -5.91
CA SER A 212 -3.11 -7.12 -5.04
C SER A 212 -1.73 -6.86 -5.66
N PRO A 213 -1.15 -5.66 -5.50
CA PRO A 213 0.28 -5.48 -5.78
C PRO A 213 1.05 -6.54 -5.00
N SER A 214 2.06 -7.12 -5.63
CA SER A 214 2.77 -8.28 -5.12
C SER A 214 3.47 -8.09 -3.78
N ARG A 215 3.54 -6.86 -3.24
CA ARG A 215 3.92 -6.52 -1.84
C ARG A 215 3.48 -5.10 -1.48
N LEU A 216 3.31 -4.90 -0.18
CA LEU A 216 3.00 -3.60 0.43
C LEU A 216 4.26 -3.02 1.06
N ILE A 217 4.53 -1.76 0.80
CA ILE A 217 5.57 -0.97 1.49
C ILE A 217 4.88 0.13 2.29
#